data_78d46a617ec42090f09a9045587f91c4
#
_entry.id   78d46a617ec42090f09a9045587f91c4
#
_cell.length_a   1.000
_cell.length_b   1.000
_cell.length_c   1.000
_cell.angle_alpha   90.00
_cell.angle_beta   90.00
_cell.angle_gamma   90.00
#
_symmetry.space_group_name_H-M   'P 1'
#
loop_
_entity.id
_entity.type
_entity.pdbx_description
1 polymer ?
#
loop_
_entity_poly.entity_id
_entity_poly.type
_entity_poly.pdbx_seq_one_letter_code
_entity_poly.pdbx_strand_id
1 'polypeptide(L)'
;NVLKRRAKQIIDGKSDFITNNDKENLYDKIIDDLRLRRIVIIDFTRLSERSENILINILSRRVLNYNKQVTQKNEVPSNIFIVLEEAQRFLDPAEAQNKGVMRELVREGRKFGVGLGAVTQIPRFFDERILSQFNTYIILKLTNSSDRNILEGGSPQNISDMFTEIATLYPGEAVIVGEAIPLALPVKIHYFDDLDLSKYKRESDDINVSDDMGAV
;
A
#
# COMPACT_ATOMS: atom_id res chain seq x y z
N ASN A 1 23.19 -6.30 25.36
CA ASN A 1 21.75 -6.43 25.35
C ASN A 1 21.00 -5.19 24.85
N VAL A 2 21.49 -4.62 23.73
CA VAL A 2 20.94 -3.42 23.10
C VAL A 2 19.52 -3.70 22.55
N LEU A 3 19.27 -4.89 22.02
CA LEU A 3 17.96 -5.29 21.49
C LEU A 3 16.87 -5.34 22.57
N LYS A 4 17.17 -5.91 23.75
CA LYS A 4 16.19 -5.91 24.86
C LYS A 4 15.88 -4.49 25.36
N ARG A 5 16.90 -3.60 25.38
CA ARG A 5 16.72 -2.21 25.82
C ARG A 5 15.90 -1.38 24.80
N ARG A 6 16.12 -1.60 23.49
CA ARG A 6 15.32 -0.98 22.42
C ARG A 6 13.89 -1.51 22.38
N ALA A 7 13.71 -2.82 22.54
CA ALA A 7 12.37 -3.41 22.67
C ALA A 7 11.63 -2.86 23.87
N LYS A 8 12.30 -2.75 25.04
CA LYS A 8 11.70 -2.18 26.25
C LYS A 8 11.33 -0.70 26.09
N GLN A 9 12.15 0.12 25.42
CA GLN A 9 11.81 1.52 25.14
C GLN A 9 10.60 1.68 24.19
N ILE A 10 10.37 0.71 23.32
CA ILE A 10 9.18 0.67 22.43
C ILE A 10 7.95 0.25 23.25
N ILE A 11 8.10 -0.67 24.18
CA ILE A 11 7.03 -1.21 25.03
C ILE A 11 6.64 -0.21 26.13
N ASP A 12 7.61 0.34 26.87
CA ASP A 12 7.35 1.25 27.99
C ASP A 12 6.74 2.60 27.57
N GLY A 13 6.88 2.96 26.29
CA GLY A 13 6.28 4.19 25.75
C GLY A 13 4.81 4.06 25.32
N LYS A 14 4.25 2.85 25.20
CA LYS A 14 2.91 2.61 24.62
C LYS A 14 2.32 1.28 25.07
N SER A 15 1.92 1.23 26.33
CA SER A 15 1.23 0.06 26.92
C SER A 15 -0.10 -0.30 26.24
N ASP A 16 -0.71 0.66 25.53
CA ASP A 16 -2.07 0.51 24.99
C ASP A 16 -2.14 -0.37 23.72
N PHE A 17 -0.99 -0.65 23.08
CA PHE A 17 -0.94 -1.43 21.84
C PHE A 17 -0.29 -2.82 21.98
N ILE A 18 0.31 -3.11 23.12
CA ILE A 18 0.94 -4.41 23.38
C ILE A 18 0.26 -5.05 24.57
N THR A 19 -0.70 -5.91 24.29
CA THR A 19 -1.35 -6.70 25.35
C THR A 19 -0.69 -8.06 25.44
N ASN A 20 -0.51 -8.54 26.69
CA ASN A 20 -0.13 -9.93 26.96
C ASN A 20 -1.33 -10.89 26.89
N ASN A 21 -2.46 -10.44 26.37
CA ASN A 21 -3.66 -11.27 26.23
C ASN A 21 -3.56 -12.09 24.95
N ASP A 22 -3.24 -13.36 25.09
CA ASP A 22 -3.18 -14.36 24.00
C ASP A 22 -4.56 -14.67 23.38
N LYS A 23 -5.62 -13.95 23.73
CA LYS A 23 -6.97 -14.37 23.36
C LYS A 23 -7.42 -13.93 21.97
N GLU A 24 -6.86 -12.88 21.39
CA GLU A 24 -7.09 -12.54 19.98
C GLU A 24 -5.84 -11.86 19.40
N ASN A 25 -5.16 -12.59 18.54
CA ASN A 25 -4.03 -12.04 17.81
C ASN A 25 -4.59 -11.20 16.65
N LEU A 26 -4.49 -9.88 16.74
CA LEU A 26 -4.95 -8.95 15.71
C LEU A 26 -4.47 -9.36 14.29
N TYR A 27 -3.27 -9.90 14.21
CA TYR A 27 -2.71 -10.33 12.91
C TYR A 27 -3.45 -11.52 12.32
N ASP A 28 -3.88 -12.47 13.15
CA ASP A 28 -4.61 -13.65 12.69
C ASP A 28 -6.00 -13.23 12.22
N LYS A 29 -6.67 -12.31 12.95
CA LYS A 29 -7.95 -11.72 12.52
C LYS A 29 -7.82 -11.02 11.16
N ILE A 30 -6.80 -10.18 10.98
CA ILE A 30 -6.54 -9.51 9.70
C ILE A 30 -6.35 -10.53 8.57
N ILE A 31 -5.55 -11.58 8.78
CA ILE A 31 -5.32 -12.63 7.78
C ILE A 31 -6.63 -13.36 7.45
N ASP A 32 -7.44 -13.68 8.45
CA ASP A 32 -8.72 -14.37 8.25
C ASP A 32 -9.71 -13.49 7.48
N ASP A 33 -9.79 -12.19 7.77
CA ASP A 33 -10.62 -11.24 7.01
C ASP A 33 -10.15 -11.13 5.55
N LEU A 34 -8.84 -11.05 5.31
CA LEU A 34 -8.29 -11.03 3.96
C LEU A 34 -8.57 -12.33 3.18
N ARG A 35 -8.54 -13.49 3.85
CA ARG A 35 -8.93 -14.79 3.25
C ARG A 35 -10.39 -14.80 2.84
N LEU A 36 -11.25 -14.17 3.63
CA LEU A 36 -12.67 -13.99 3.34
C LEU A 36 -12.93 -12.92 2.26
N ARG A 37 -11.87 -12.37 1.65
CA ARG A 37 -11.92 -11.30 0.64
C ARG A 37 -12.56 -10.02 1.15
N ARG A 38 -12.43 -9.74 2.44
CA ARG A 38 -12.87 -8.49 3.05
C ARG A 38 -11.86 -7.38 2.83
N ILE A 39 -12.34 -6.14 2.87
CA ILE A 39 -11.49 -4.95 2.91
C ILE A 39 -11.14 -4.70 4.38
N VAL A 40 -9.85 -4.59 4.68
CA VAL A 40 -9.36 -4.24 6.01
C VAL A 40 -8.77 -2.84 5.93
N ILE A 41 -9.32 -1.91 6.70
CA ILE A 41 -8.82 -0.54 6.82
C ILE A 41 -8.13 -0.40 8.17
N ILE A 42 -6.88 0.09 8.15
CA ILE A 42 -6.08 0.28 9.35
C ILE A 42 -5.72 1.75 9.46
N ASP A 43 -6.25 2.41 10.48
CA ASP A 43 -5.97 3.82 10.76
C ASP A 43 -4.85 3.95 11.79
N PHE A 44 -3.81 4.69 11.42
CA PHE A 44 -2.62 4.94 12.25
C PHE A 44 -2.54 6.37 12.79
N THR A 45 -3.58 7.19 12.64
CA THR A 45 -3.56 8.62 12.99
C THR A 45 -3.15 8.93 14.42
N ARG A 46 -3.35 7.99 15.35
CA ARG A 46 -3.00 8.14 16.77
C ARG A 46 -1.58 7.67 17.12
N LEU A 47 -0.83 7.15 16.14
CA LEU A 47 0.50 6.60 16.37
C LEU A 47 1.60 7.63 16.08
N SER A 48 2.75 7.46 16.73
CA SER A 48 3.95 8.17 16.27
C SER A 48 4.43 7.56 14.97
N GLU A 49 5.05 8.36 14.11
CA GLU A 49 5.63 7.94 12.83
C GLU A 49 6.50 6.67 12.96
N ARG A 50 7.33 6.60 14.02
CA ARG A 50 8.14 5.41 14.28
C ARG A 50 7.31 4.16 14.56
N SER A 51 6.22 4.30 15.32
CA SER A 51 5.33 3.17 15.64
C SER A 51 4.55 2.72 14.42
N GLU A 52 4.08 3.65 13.61
CA GLU A 52 3.42 3.42 12.35
C GLU A 52 4.34 2.62 11.40
N ASN A 53 5.58 3.08 11.19
CA ASN A 53 6.57 2.38 10.37
C ASN A 53 6.82 0.93 10.85
N ILE A 54 6.92 0.72 12.16
CA ILE A 54 7.10 -0.62 12.73
C ILE A 54 5.90 -1.50 12.44
N LEU A 55 4.68 -1.01 12.68
CA LEU A 55 3.46 -1.79 12.50
C LEU A 55 3.20 -2.12 11.03
N ILE A 56 3.35 -1.17 10.12
CA ILE A 56 3.22 -1.41 8.68
C ILE A 56 4.21 -2.48 8.22
N ASN A 57 5.47 -2.40 8.65
CA ASN A 57 6.48 -3.40 8.32
C ASN A 57 6.13 -4.79 8.87
N ILE A 58 5.62 -4.87 10.10
CA ILE A 58 5.22 -6.15 10.71
C ILE A 58 4.01 -6.74 9.97
N LEU A 59 2.96 -5.94 9.74
CA LEU A 59 1.74 -6.37 9.05
C LEU A 59 2.04 -6.85 7.63
N SER A 60 2.78 -6.05 6.87
CA SER A 60 3.17 -6.39 5.50
C SER A 60 4.00 -7.66 5.44
N ARG A 61 4.91 -7.85 6.38
CA ARG A 61 5.71 -9.08 6.48
C ARG A 61 4.86 -10.29 6.84
N ARG A 62 3.88 -10.14 7.72
CA ARG A 62 2.95 -11.22 8.08
C ARG A 62 2.12 -11.66 6.88
N VAL A 63 1.55 -10.71 6.14
CA VAL A 63 0.78 -10.97 4.92
C VAL A 63 1.64 -11.71 3.88
N LEU A 64 2.84 -11.20 3.61
CA LEU A 64 3.75 -11.81 2.64
C LEU A 64 4.16 -13.22 3.06
N ASN A 65 4.54 -13.41 4.33
CA ASN A 65 4.96 -14.70 4.85
C ASN A 65 3.82 -15.73 4.84
N TYR A 66 2.59 -15.29 5.16
CA TYR A 66 1.42 -16.14 5.08
C TYR A 66 1.25 -16.70 3.67
N ASN A 67 1.22 -15.85 2.65
CA ASN A 67 1.07 -16.29 1.27
C ASN A 67 2.28 -17.12 0.77
N LYS A 68 3.50 -16.82 1.22
CA LYS A 68 4.67 -17.66 0.96
C LYS A 68 4.49 -19.08 1.51
N GLN A 69 4.00 -19.22 2.74
CA GLN A 69 3.76 -20.53 3.36
C GLN A 69 2.66 -21.32 2.62
N VAL A 70 1.59 -20.65 2.20
CA VAL A 70 0.53 -21.26 1.38
C VAL A 70 1.11 -21.79 0.07
N THR A 71 1.91 -20.99 -0.63
CA THR A 71 2.56 -21.40 -1.88
C THR A 71 3.54 -22.56 -1.68
N GLN A 72 4.30 -22.57 -0.58
CA GLN A 72 5.23 -23.66 -0.25
C GLN A 72 4.51 -25.00 -0.01
N LYS A 73 3.25 -24.95 0.42
CA LYS A 73 2.39 -26.14 0.58
C LYS A 73 1.73 -26.59 -0.73
N ASN A 74 2.06 -25.94 -1.86
CA ASN A 74 1.41 -26.13 -3.17
C ASN A 74 -0.08 -25.78 -3.15
N GLU A 75 -0.51 -24.91 -2.24
CA GLU A 75 -1.85 -24.34 -2.20
C GLU A 75 -1.89 -23.02 -2.97
N VAL A 76 -3.08 -22.62 -3.43
CA VAL A 76 -3.25 -21.33 -4.14
C VAL A 76 -3.32 -20.20 -3.11
N PRO A 77 -2.38 -19.24 -3.14
CA PRO A 77 -2.41 -18.10 -2.23
C PRO A 77 -3.59 -17.16 -2.55
N SER A 78 -4.08 -16.46 -1.52
CA SER A 78 -5.06 -15.40 -1.71
C SER A 78 -4.44 -14.21 -2.43
N ASN A 79 -5.18 -13.62 -3.38
CA ASN A 79 -4.77 -12.34 -3.97
C ASN A 79 -5.05 -11.22 -2.98
N ILE A 80 -4.00 -10.65 -2.41
CA ILE A 80 -4.06 -9.57 -1.43
C ILE A 80 -3.43 -8.32 -2.05
N PHE A 81 -4.10 -7.19 -1.95
CA PHE A 81 -3.57 -5.91 -2.43
C PHE A 81 -3.47 -4.94 -1.25
N ILE A 82 -2.25 -4.51 -0.96
CA ILE A 82 -1.94 -3.57 0.09
C ILE A 82 -1.88 -2.18 -0.52
N VAL A 83 -2.66 -1.23 -0.03
CA VAL A 83 -2.60 0.18 -0.43
C VAL A 83 -1.99 0.99 0.69
N LEU A 84 -0.95 1.75 0.38
CA LEU A 84 -0.28 2.66 1.30
C LEU A 84 -0.60 4.10 0.90
N GLU A 85 -1.32 4.81 1.74
CA GLU A 85 -1.48 6.26 1.66
C GLU A 85 -0.20 6.95 2.19
N GLU A 86 0.14 8.12 1.63
CA GLU A 86 1.35 8.87 1.94
C GLU A 86 2.62 7.99 1.87
N ALA A 87 2.69 7.16 0.83
CA ALA A 87 3.65 6.07 0.70
C ALA A 87 5.12 6.53 0.68
N GLN A 88 5.42 7.81 0.39
CA GLN A 88 6.76 8.37 0.50
C GLN A 88 7.36 8.23 1.89
N ARG A 89 6.52 8.12 2.93
CA ARG A 89 6.97 7.91 4.32
C ARG A 89 7.56 6.52 4.57
N PHE A 90 7.23 5.55 3.72
CA PHE A 90 7.59 4.13 3.87
C PHE A 90 8.53 3.63 2.77
N LEU A 91 8.62 4.36 1.67
CA LEU A 91 9.40 4.00 0.48
C LEU A 91 10.56 4.96 0.23
N ASP A 92 11.00 5.69 1.24
CA ASP A 92 12.14 6.62 1.22
C ASP A 92 13.47 5.87 0.92
N PRO A 93 14.37 6.44 0.13
CA PRO A 93 15.71 5.91 -0.13
C PRO A 93 16.53 5.61 1.13
N ALA A 94 16.39 6.40 2.20
CA ALA A 94 17.09 6.18 3.47
C ALA A 94 16.64 4.89 4.17
N GLU A 95 15.36 4.56 4.11
CA GLU A 95 14.79 3.31 4.60
C GLU A 95 15.08 2.14 3.63
N ALA A 96 15.26 2.43 2.35
CA ALA A 96 15.55 1.45 1.31
C ALA A 96 16.92 0.76 1.45
N GLN A 97 17.86 1.33 2.20
CA GLN A 97 19.16 0.68 2.50
C GLN A 97 19.01 -0.51 3.47
N ASN A 98 18.01 -0.47 4.33
CA ASN A 98 17.64 -1.62 5.12
C ASN A 98 16.83 -2.58 4.24
N LYS A 99 17.12 -3.90 4.30
CA LYS A 99 16.40 -4.97 3.59
C LYS A 99 14.93 -5.03 4.03
N GLY A 100 14.18 -3.95 3.79
CA GLY A 100 12.83 -3.75 4.27
C GLY A 100 11.82 -4.62 3.53
N VAL A 101 10.76 -4.99 4.22
CA VAL A 101 9.65 -5.79 3.66
C VAL A 101 8.99 -5.10 2.47
N MET A 102 8.94 -3.77 2.45
CA MET A 102 8.35 -3.01 1.35
C MET A 102 9.07 -3.26 0.03
N ARG A 103 10.41 -3.23 0.04
CA ARG A 103 11.20 -3.59 -1.14
C ARG A 103 10.96 -5.04 -1.59
N GLU A 104 10.85 -5.97 -0.64
CA GLU A 104 10.56 -7.37 -0.92
C GLU A 104 9.17 -7.52 -1.55
N LEU A 105 8.16 -6.82 -1.03
CA LEU A 105 6.80 -6.80 -1.58
C LEU A 105 6.76 -6.29 -3.02
N VAL A 106 7.40 -5.15 -3.28
CA VAL A 106 7.43 -4.55 -4.62
C VAL A 106 8.09 -5.49 -5.63
N ARG A 107 9.20 -6.15 -5.25
CA ARG A 107 9.97 -7.04 -6.14
C ARG A 107 9.38 -8.43 -6.31
N GLU A 108 8.85 -9.00 -5.26
CA GLU A 108 8.54 -10.43 -5.20
C GLU A 108 7.09 -10.73 -4.81
N GLY A 109 6.37 -9.74 -4.29
CA GLY A 109 5.00 -9.94 -3.78
C GLY A 109 4.08 -10.60 -4.81
N ARG A 110 4.17 -10.18 -6.08
CA ARG A 110 3.38 -10.75 -7.19
C ARG A 110 3.50 -12.26 -7.30
N LYS A 111 4.68 -12.85 -7.04
CA LYS A 111 4.90 -14.30 -7.09
C LYS A 111 4.08 -15.05 -6.04
N PHE A 112 3.72 -14.37 -4.97
CA PHE A 112 2.96 -14.91 -3.84
C PHE A 112 1.55 -14.32 -3.75
N GLY A 113 1.05 -13.71 -4.83
CA GLY A 113 -0.29 -13.13 -4.86
C GLY A 113 -0.44 -11.85 -3.99
N VAL A 114 0.66 -11.17 -3.64
CA VAL A 114 0.60 -9.91 -2.89
C VAL A 114 1.00 -8.76 -3.78
N GLY A 115 0.06 -7.85 -4.06
CA GLY A 115 0.29 -6.59 -4.77
C GLY A 115 0.48 -5.42 -3.81
N LEU A 116 1.16 -4.38 -4.26
CA LEU A 116 1.35 -3.12 -3.53
C LEU A 116 0.88 -1.95 -4.39
N GLY A 117 0.00 -1.12 -3.85
CA GLY A 117 -0.36 0.20 -4.36
C GLY A 117 0.25 1.28 -3.46
N ALA A 118 0.87 2.28 -4.07
CA ALA A 118 1.45 3.41 -3.37
C ALA A 118 0.76 4.70 -3.83
N VAL A 119 0.17 5.44 -2.91
CA VAL A 119 -0.43 6.75 -3.15
C VAL A 119 0.47 7.82 -2.54
N THR A 120 0.84 8.82 -3.34
CA THR A 120 1.70 9.91 -2.89
C THR A 120 1.41 11.20 -3.63
N GLN A 121 1.61 12.30 -2.95
CA GLN A 121 1.60 13.65 -3.55
C GLN A 121 3.01 14.11 -3.95
N ILE A 122 4.06 13.41 -3.51
CA ILE A 122 5.44 13.86 -3.63
C ILE A 122 6.33 12.70 -4.11
N PRO A 123 6.21 12.27 -5.37
CA PRO A 123 6.95 11.11 -5.89
C PRO A 123 8.48 11.27 -5.86
N ARG A 124 9.02 12.49 -5.86
CA ARG A 124 10.48 12.72 -5.80
C ARG A 124 11.18 12.19 -4.54
N PHE A 125 10.41 11.83 -3.51
CA PHE A 125 10.96 11.20 -2.31
C PHE A 125 11.04 9.68 -2.40
N PHE A 126 10.57 9.08 -3.49
CA PHE A 126 10.75 7.65 -3.69
C PHE A 126 12.15 7.31 -4.20
N ASP A 127 12.61 6.11 -3.86
CA ASP A 127 13.76 5.50 -4.54
C ASP A 127 13.35 5.12 -5.98
N GLU A 128 14.06 5.63 -6.98
CA GLU A 128 13.81 5.36 -8.40
C GLU A 128 13.83 3.85 -8.70
N ARG A 129 14.68 3.09 -8.00
CA ARG A 129 14.73 1.62 -8.11
C ARG A 129 13.47 0.93 -7.56
N ILE A 130 12.74 1.59 -6.67
CA ILE A 130 11.45 1.12 -6.18
C ILE A 130 10.37 1.51 -7.20
N LEU A 131 10.39 2.73 -7.68
CA LEU A 131 9.45 3.19 -8.71
C LEU A 131 9.48 2.27 -9.93
N SER A 132 10.65 1.95 -10.47
CA SER A 132 10.78 1.08 -11.64
C SER A 132 10.23 -0.36 -11.47
N GLN A 133 9.82 -0.74 -10.27
CA GLN A 133 9.16 -2.03 -10.03
C GLN A 133 7.62 -1.94 -10.07
N PHE A 134 7.06 -0.73 -10.08
CA PHE A 134 5.62 -0.58 -10.28
C PHE A 134 5.29 -0.70 -11.77
N ASN A 135 4.34 -1.56 -12.10
CA ASN A 135 3.95 -1.83 -13.48
C ASN A 135 2.91 -0.85 -14.02
N THR A 136 2.27 -0.07 -13.16
CA THR A 136 1.20 0.85 -13.54
C THR A 136 1.27 2.12 -12.71
N TYR A 137 1.16 3.24 -13.40
CA TYR A 137 1.07 4.58 -12.80
C TYR A 137 -0.26 5.21 -13.19
N ILE A 138 -0.91 5.82 -12.21
CA ILE A 138 -2.06 6.70 -12.40
C ILE A 138 -1.61 8.08 -11.96
N ILE A 139 -1.30 8.93 -12.91
CA ILE A 139 -0.68 10.22 -12.68
C ILE A 139 -1.77 11.30 -12.75
N LEU A 140 -2.06 11.90 -11.62
CA LEU A 140 -2.89 13.09 -11.51
C LEU A 140 -2.03 14.34 -11.76
N LYS A 141 -2.61 15.53 -11.60
CA LYS A 141 -1.89 16.79 -11.79
C LYS A 141 -0.60 16.87 -10.97
N LEU A 142 0.53 17.02 -11.64
CA LEU A 142 1.84 17.24 -11.03
C LEU A 142 2.52 18.48 -11.64
N THR A 143 2.53 19.57 -10.88
CA THR A 143 3.09 20.86 -11.33
C THR A 143 4.60 20.92 -11.20
N ASN A 144 5.18 20.19 -10.23
CA ASN A 144 6.61 20.20 -9.95
C ASN A 144 7.37 19.34 -10.99
N SER A 145 8.39 19.94 -11.64
CA SER A 145 9.19 19.24 -12.66
C SER A 145 10.02 18.10 -12.08
N SER A 146 10.54 18.23 -10.86
CA SER A 146 11.31 17.16 -10.21
C SER A 146 10.46 15.91 -9.95
N ASP A 147 9.17 16.10 -9.63
CA ASP A 147 8.23 14.99 -9.45
C ASP A 147 7.93 14.29 -10.78
N ARG A 148 7.83 15.03 -11.88
CA ARG A 148 7.65 14.43 -13.21
C ARG A 148 8.89 13.68 -13.68
N ASN A 149 10.09 14.25 -13.46
CA ASN A 149 11.35 13.63 -13.88
C ASN A 149 11.61 12.30 -13.17
N ILE A 150 11.32 12.18 -11.86
CA ILE A 150 11.50 10.92 -11.13
C ILE A 150 10.51 9.85 -11.61
N LEU A 151 9.30 10.24 -11.97
CA LEU A 151 8.32 9.31 -12.55
C LEU A 151 8.75 8.84 -13.94
N GLU A 152 9.36 9.70 -14.77
CA GLU A 152 9.90 9.31 -16.06
C GLU A 152 11.01 8.26 -15.92
N GLY A 153 11.94 8.47 -14.97
CA GLY A 153 13.02 7.50 -14.71
C GLY A 153 12.52 6.13 -14.24
N GLY A 154 11.40 6.09 -13.52
CA GLY A 154 10.78 4.84 -13.06
C GLY A 154 9.74 4.24 -14.01
N SER A 155 9.23 5.02 -14.97
CA SER A 155 8.12 4.62 -15.84
C SER A 155 8.52 3.55 -16.85
N PRO A 156 7.66 2.54 -17.13
CA PRO A 156 7.88 1.56 -18.18
C PRO A 156 7.77 2.16 -19.59
N GLN A 157 7.27 3.38 -19.73
CA GLN A 157 7.10 4.09 -21.00
C GLN A 157 7.65 5.52 -20.88
N ASN A 158 8.08 6.09 -22.01
CA ASN A 158 8.47 7.49 -22.07
C ASN A 158 7.21 8.37 -21.87
N ILE A 159 7.25 9.24 -20.86
CA ILE A 159 6.16 10.18 -20.52
C ILE A 159 6.59 11.64 -20.64
N SER A 160 7.84 11.91 -21.10
CA SER A 160 8.36 13.29 -21.21
C SER A 160 7.51 14.16 -22.13
N ASP A 161 6.99 13.60 -23.22
CA ASP A 161 6.12 14.31 -24.15
C ASP A 161 4.78 14.74 -23.54
N MET A 162 4.39 14.13 -22.41
CA MET A 162 3.16 14.44 -21.68
C MET A 162 3.37 15.33 -20.44
N PHE A 163 4.57 15.85 -20.22
CA PHE A 163 4.86 16.67 -19.04
C PHE A 163 4.03 17.95 -18.96
N THR A 164 3.74 18.55 -20.11
CA THR A 164 2.88 19.75 -20.17
C THR A 164 1.44 19.42 -19.80
N GLU A 165 0.91 18.34 -20.35
CA GLU A 165 -0.44 17.83 -20.07
C GLU A 165 -0.56 17.48 -18.59
N ILE A 166 0.38 16.69 -18.05
CA ILE A 166 0.39 16.30 -16.64
C ILE A 166 0.40 17.52 -15.72
N ALA A 167 1.14 18.58 -16.07
CA ALA A 167 1.19 19.79 -15.27
C ALA A 167 -0.12 20.60 -15.30
N THR A 168 -0.93 20.43 -16.33
CA THR A 168 -2.15 21.23 -16.58
C THR A 168 -3.45 20.46 -16.39
N LEU A 169 -3.41 19.17 -16.03
CA LEU A 169 -4.59 18.35 -15.76
C LEU A 169 -5.58 19.05 -14.81
N TYR A 170 -6.85 18.89 -15.10
CA TYR A 170 -7.94 19.34 -14.23
C TYR A 170 -8.30 18.27 -13.18
N PRO A 171 -9.04 18.63 -12.12
CA PRO A 171 -9.60 17.64 -11.20
C PRO A 171 -10.44 16.59 -11.95
N GLY A 172 -10.18 15.32 -11.66
CA GLY A 172 -10.82 14.20 -12.34
C GLY A 172 -10.17 13.77 -13.66
N GLU A 173 -9.06 14.41 -14.06
CA GLU A 173 -8.24 13.96 -15.18
C GLU A 173 -6.98 13.28 -14.68
N ALA A 174 -6.52 12.27 -15.42
CA ALA A 174 -5.31 11.52 -15.13
C ALA A 174 -4.63 11.04 -16.42
N VAL A 175 -3.35 10.69 -16.30
CA VAL A 175 -2.63 9.92 -17.31
C VAL A 175 -2.34 8.54 -16.73
N ILE A 176 -2.74 7.48 -17.42
CA ILE A 176 -2.42 6.10 -17.04
C ILE A 176 -1.26 5.62 -17.91
N VAL A 177 -0.27 5.04 -17.24
CA VAL A 177 0.93 4.46 -17.85
C VAL A 177 1.13 3.06 -17.27
N GLY A 178 1.46 2.08 -18.10
CA GLY A 178 1.71 0.74 -17.56
C GLY A 178 1.96 -0.31 -18.63
N GLU A 179 2.50 -1.46 -18.22
CA GLU A 179 2.81 -2.57 -19.13
C GLU A 179 1.59 -3.11 -19.90
N ALA A 180 0.40 -3.00 -19.31
CA ALA A 180 -0.84 -3.47 -19.94
C ALA A 180 -1.42 -2.48 -20.97
N ILE A 181 -0.84 -1.28 -21.09
CA ILE A 181 -1.33 -0.19 -21.92
C ILE A 181 -0.24 0.12 -22.95
N PRO A 182 -0.54 0.10 -24.27
CA PRO A 182 0.50 0.24 -25.31
C PRO A 182 1.17 1.61 -25.33
N LEU A 183 0.52 2.63 -24.78
CA LEU A 183 1.04 4.01 -24.70
C LEU A 183 0.41 4.74 -23.50
N ALA A 184 1.05 5.82 -23.04
CA ALA A 184 0.49 6.67 -22.00
C ALA A 184 -0.89 7.23 -22.44
N LEU A 185 -1.91 6.99 -21.63
CA LEU A 185 -3.30 7.26 -21.99
C LEU A 185 -3.92 8.32 -21.06
N PRO A 186 -4.28 9.51 -21.59
CA PRO A 186 -5.10 10.46 -20.86
C PRO A 186 -6.51 9.88 -20.61
N VAL A 187 -7.00 10.00 -19.39
CA VAL A 187 -8.30 9.48 -19.00
C VAL A 187 -9.04 10.50 -18.14
N LYS A 188 -10.37 10.40 -18.14
CA LYS A 188 -11.24 11.09 -17.21
C LYS A 188 -11.75 10.09 -16.17
N ILE A 189 -11.51 10.38 -14.90
CA ILE A 189 -11.98 9.56 -13.79
C ILE A 189 -13.42 9.96 -13.50
N HIS A 190 -14.29 8.97 -13.35
CA HIS A 190 -15.68 9.21 -12.97
C HIS A 190 -15.74 9.82 -11.57
N TYR A 191 -16.65 10.77 -11.38
CA TYR A 191 -16.93 11.29 -10.06
C TYR A 191 -17.58 10.20 -9.21
N PHE A 192 -17.13 10.03 -7.97
CA PHE A 192 -17.57 8.91 -7.13
C PHE A 192 -19.09 8.94 -6.88
N ASP A 193 -19.67 10.11 -6.64
CA ASP A 193 -21.11 10.27 -6.37
C ASP A 193 -21.98 9.95 -7.61
N ASP A 194 -21.40 9.99 -8.81
CA ASP A 194 -22.09 9.62 -10.06
C ASP A 194 -22.06 8.11 -10.31
N LEU A 195 -21.33 7.33 -9.49
CA LEU A 195 -21.23 5.89 -9.67
C LEU A 195 -22.47 5.19 -9.12
N ASP A 196 -23.12 4.43 -9.98
CA ASP A 196 -24.15 3.49 -9.56
C ASP A 196 -23.51 2.23 -8.92
N LEU A 197 -23.28 2.30 -7.61
CA LEU A 197 -22.65 1.23 -6.86
C LEU A 197 -23.49 -0.05 -6.82
N SER A 198 -24.80 0.00 -7.17
CA SER A 198 -25.65 -1.18 -7.23
C SER A 198 -25.16 -2.22 -8.25
N LYS A 199 -24.51 -1.75 -9.32
CA LYS A 199 -23.90 -2.60 -10.36
C LYS A 199 -22.69 -3.41 -9.88
N TYR A 200 -22.10 -3.04 -8.74
CA TYR A 200 -20.91 -3.67 -8.16
C TYR A 200 -21.22 -4.50 -6.92
N LYS A 201 -22.46 -4.47 -6.41
CA LYS A 201 -22.87 -5.33 -5.30
C LYS A 201 -22.97 -6.78 -5.80
N ARG A 202 -22.20 -7.67 -5.16
CA ARG A 202 -22.41 -9.13 -5.30
C ARG A 202 -23.66 -9.49 -4.49
N GLU A 203 -24.46 -10.44 -5.00
CA GLU A 203 -25.70 -10.92 -4.35
C GLU A 203 -25.50 -11.59 -2.97
N SER A 204 -24.29 -11.62 -2.42
CA SER A 204 -23.94 -12.36 -1.19
C SER A 204 -23.33 -11.54 -0.06
N ASP A 205 -23.30 -10.21 -0.16
CA ASP A 205 -22.67 -9.40 0.90
C ASP A 205 -23.73 -8.78 1.83
N ASP A 206 -24.32 -9.63 2.68
CA ASP A 206 -24.76 -9.19 4.00
C ASP A 206 -23.50 -8.82 4.81
N ILE A 207 -23.07 -7.58 4.68
CA ILE A 207 -21.99 -7.01 5.50
C ILE A 207 -22.58 -6.84 6.89
N ASN A 208 -22.37 -7.84 7.77
CA ASN A 208 -22.46 -7.63 9.19
C ASN A 208 -21.33 -6.66 9.58
N VAL A 209 -21.61 -5.39 9.58
CA VAL A 209 -20.82 -4.39 10.31
C VAL A 209 -21.00 -4.75 11.78
N SER A 210 -20.08 -5.50 12.36
CA SER A 210 -20.02 -5.62 13.80
C SER A 210 -19.63 -4.24 14.33
N ASP A 211 -20.58 -3.55 14.95
CA ASP A 211 -20.39 -2.36 15.77
C ASP A 211 -19.57 -2.71 17.03
N ASP A 212 -18.32 -3.09 16.85
CA ASP A 212 -17.31 -3.17 17.91
C ASP A 212 -16.49 -1.85 17.92
N MET A 213 -17.21 -0.73 17.94
CA MET A 213 -16.65 0.48 18.52
C MET A 213 -16.91 0.43 20.02
N GLY A 214 -16.15 -0.42 20.71
CA GLY A 214 -16.05 -0.38 22.16
C GLY A 214 -15.61 1.01 22.59
N ALA A 215 -16.53 1.73 23.20
CA ALA A 215 -16.25 2.89 24.01
C ALA A 215 -15.22 2.52 25.09
N VAL A 216 -14.08 3.22 25.12
CA VAL A 216 -13.40 3.77 26.32
C VAL A 216 -12.39 4.84 25.83
#